data_7b8a2246964259c6bb32210768ad08ea
#
_entry.id   7b8a2246964259c6bb32210768ad08ea
#
_cell.length_a   1.000
_cell.length_b   1.000
_cell.length_c   1.000
_cell.angle_alpha   90.00
_cell.angle_beta   90.00
_cell.angle_gamma   90.00
#
_symmetry.space_group_name_H-M   'P 1'
#
loop_
_entity.id
_entity.type
_entity.pdbx_description
1 polymer ?
#
loop_
_entity_poly.entity_id
_entity_poly.type
_entity_poly.pdbx_seq_one_letter_code
_entity_poly.pdbx_strand_id
1 'polypeptide(L)'
;MTKRTLAIAQVVLVATFVTFVAQNAVAADAGNGKRLAQARCTPCHVVAPGQRAEVAKAPPFDVIARQLGFNAEMLAYLILAPHPRMNMTLTRAEAEDIAAYIATLAK
;
A
#
# COMPACT_ATOMS: atom_id res chain seq x y z
N MET A 1 -11.94 -40.16 32.07
CA MET A 1 -12.15 -38.77 31.66
C MET A 1 -13.67 -38.53 31.58
N THR A 2 -14.14 -37.59 32.39
CA THR A 2 -15.57 -37.23 32.36
C THR A 2 -15.85 -36.31 31.15
N LYS A 3 -17.09 -36.38 30.62
CA LYS A 3 -17.51 -35.57 29.44
C LYS A 3 -17.21 -34.05 29.61
N ARG A 4 -17.16 -33.55 30.83
CA ARG A 4 -16.83 -32.15 31.16
C ARG A 4 -15.36 -31.79 30.92
N THR A 5 -14.41 -32.70 31.19
CA THR A 5 -12.97 -32.48 30.94
C THR A 5 -12.65 -32.48 29.45
N LEU A 6 -13.34 -33.28 28.64
CA LEU A 6 -13.20 -33.28 27.20
C LEU A 6 -13.69 -31.97 26.56
N ALA A 7 -14.83 -31.44 27.04
CA ALA A 7 -15.41 -30.19 26.54
C ALA A 7 -14.50 -28.99 26.83
N ILE A 8 -13.87 -28.93 28.01
CA ILE A 8 -12.94 -27.85 28.37
C ILE A 8 -11.67 -27.92 27.51
N ALA A 9 -11.14 -29.12 27.25
CA ALA A 9 -9.96 -29.31 26.40
C ALA A 9 -10.22 -28.86 24.96
N GLN A 10 -11.41 -29.11 24.41
CA GLN A 10 -11.79 -28.68 23.08
C GLN A 10 -11.96 -27.16 22.97
N VAL A 11 -12.54 -26.52 23.99
CA VAL A 11 -12.71 -25.06 24.00
C VAL A 11 -11.36 -24.34 24.08
N VAL A 12 -10.43 -24.85 24.87
CA VAL A 12 -9.06 -24.29 24.96
C VAL A 12 -8.31 -24.45 23.66
N LEU A 13 -8.44 -25.58 22.97
CA LEU A 13 -7.77 -25.84 21.69
C LEU A 13 -8.28 -24.92 20.58
N VAL A 14 -9.59 -24.66 20.53
CA VAL A 14 -10.19 -23.76 19.55
C VAL A 14 -9.80 -22.31 19.83
N ALA A 15 -9.77 -21.89 21.09
CA ALA A 15 -9.36 -20.54 21.48
C ALA A 15 -7.89 -20.24 21.13
N THR A 16 -6.99 -21.21 21.31
CA THR A 16 -5.56 -21.05 20.93
C THR A 16 -5.36 -21.03 19.42
N PHE A 17 -6.20 -21.71 18.65
CA PHE A 17 -6.09 -21.70 17.18
C PHE A 17 -6.55 -20.36 16.57
N VAL A 18 -7.58 -19.73 17.15
CA VAL A 18 -8.10 -18.44 16.67
C VAL A 18 -7.12 -17.29 16.92
N THR A 19 -6.36 -17.34 18.01
CA THR A 19 -5.36 -16.29 18.30
C THR A 19 -4.12 -16.36 17.40
N PHE A 20 -3.85 -17.48 16.73
CA PHE A 20 -2.67 -17.64 15.87
C PHE A 20 -2.86 -17.08 14.46
N VAL A 21 -4.10 -16.79 14.05
CA VAL A 21 -4.41 -16.31 12.68
C VAL A 21 -4.46 -14.77 12.57
N ALA A 22 -4.40 -14.04 13.69
CA ALA A 22 -4.31 -12.57 13.69
C ALA A 22 -2.87 -12.11 13.40
N GLN A 23 -2.32 -12.48 12.24
CA GLN A 23 -0.93 -12.17 11.90
C GLN A 23 -0.81 -11.09 10.84
N ASN A 24 -0.34 -9.94 11.32
CA ASN A 24 0.53 -9.03 10.58
C ASN A 24 0.04 -8.56 9.19
N ALA A 25 -1.13 -7.97 9.12
CA ALA A 25 -1.37 -6.97 8.09
C ALA A 25 -0.52 -5.74 8.46
N VAL A 26 0.70 -5.65 7.96
CA VAL A 26 1.49 -4.43 8.05
C VAL A 26 0.74 -3.39 7.24
N ALA A 27 0.22 -2.36 7.89
CA ALA A 27 -0.42 -1.25 7.20
C ALA A 27 0.61 -0.55 6.31
N ALA A 28 0.18 -0.13 5.11
CA ALA A 28 1.04 0.61 4.19
C ALA A 28 1.50 1.93 4.83
N ASP A 29 2.78 2.26 4.67
CA ASP A 29 3.42 3.44 5.23
C ASP A 29 3.48 4.57 4.20
N ALA A 30 2.56 5.53 4.32
CA ALA A 30 2.52 6.70 3.45
C ALA A 30 3.78 7.60 3.57
N GLY A 31 4.43 7.63 4.72
CA GLY A 31 5.69 8.35 4.92
C GLY A 31 6.83 7.71 4.12
N ASN A 32 6.94 6.41 4.17
CA ASN A 32 7.87 5.65 3.32
C ASN A 32 7.51 5.82 1.83
N GLY A 33 6.22 5.76 1.49
CA GLY A 33 5.73 5.98 0.14
C GLY A 33 6.14 7.35 -0.43
N LYS A 34 6.05 8.40 0.39
CA LYS A 34 6.53 9.75 0.02
C LYS A 34 8.03 9.75 -0.31
N ARG A 35 8.87 9.13 0.54
CA ARG A 35 10.31 9.04 0.29
C ARG A 35 10.63 8.29 -1.00
N LEU A 36 9.96 7.17 -1.23
CA LEU A 36 10.12 6.36 -2.44
C LEU A 36 9.69 7.14 -3.69
N ALA A 37 8.55 7.83 -3.63
CA ALA A 37 8.05 8.66 -4.71
C ALA A 37 9.03 9.78 -5.07
N GLN A 38 9.54 10.48 -4.07
CA GLN A 38 10.54 11.53 -4.27
C GLN A 38 11.85 11.01 -4.89
N ALA A 39 12.27 9.82 -4.50
CA ALA A 39 13.51 9.23 -5.01
C ALA A 39 13.39 8.64 -6.42
N ARG A 40 12.20 8.12 -6.79
CA ARG A 40 12.06 7.26 -7.97
C ARG A 40 11.05 7.77 -9.01
N CYS A 41 10.09 8.61 -8.62
CA CYS A 41 9.00 9.02 -9.50
C CYS A 41 9.14 10.47 -10.03
N THR A 42 9.95 11.30 -9.40
CA THR A 42 10.16 12.71 -9.75
C THR A 42 10.69 12.96 -11.17
N PRO A 43 11.42 12.05 -11.83
CA PRO A 43 11.86 12.30 -13.21
C PRO A 43 10.70 12.47 -14.21
N CYS A 44 9.51 11.94 -13.89
CA CYS A 44 8.35 11.99 -14.78
C CYS A 44 7.09 12.55 -14.15
N HIS A 45 6.93 12.45 -12.82
CA HIS A 45 5.74 12.89 -12.10
C HIS A 45 6.02 14.10 -11.20
N VAL A 46 5.03 14.95 -11.06
CA VAL A 46 4.95 15.86 -9.91
C VAL A 46 4.41 15.04 -8.74
N VAL A 47 5.26 14.75 -7.76
CA VAL A 47 4.95 13.84 -6.64
C VAL A 47 4.56 14.58 -5.36
N ALA A 48 4.81 15.88 -5.28
CA ALA A 48 4.53 16.67 -4.08
C ALA A 48 4.11 18.10 -4.44
N PRO A 49 3.33 18.78 -3.58
CA PRO A 49 3.07 20.20 -3.73
C PRO A 49 4.38 21.00 -3.77
N GLY A 50 4.44 22.01 -4.62
CA GLY A 50 5.63 22.87 -4.78
C GLY A 50 6.73 22.32 -5.69
N GLN A 51 6.63 21.09 -6.17
CA GLN A 51 7.50 20.57 -7.21
C GLN A 51 7.21 21.25 -8.55
N ARG A 52 8.25 21.49 -9.35
CA ARG A 52 8.11 22.13 -10.67
C ARG A 52 7.31 21.26 -11.63
N ALA A 53 6.26 21.84 -12.21
CA ALA A 53 5.38 21.16 -13.14
C ALA A 53 6.02 20.86 -14.51
N GLU A 54 7.07 21.60 -14.90
CA GLU A 54 7.76 21.44 -16.19
C GLU A 54 8.43 20.07 -16.36
N VAL A 55 8.68 19.37 -15.25
CA VAL A 55 9.23 18.01 -15.30
C VAL A 55 8.16 16.93 -15.51
N ALA A 56 6.88 17.29 -15.38
CA ALA A 56 5.77 16.34 -15.47
C ALA A 56 5.59 15.85 -16.90
N LYS A 57 6.08 14.64 -17.19
CA LYS A 57 5.83 13.88 -18.42
C LYS A 57 4.73 12.84 -18.25
N ALA A 58 4.20 12.72 -17.05
CA ALA A 58 3.18 11.78 -16.63
C ALA A 58 2.22 12.50 -15.65
N PRO A 59 1.01 11.97 -15.41
CA PRO A 59 0.03 12.63 -14.56
C PRO A 59 0.59 12.95 -13.16
N PRO A 60 0.37 14.16 -12.63
CA PRO A 60 0.72 14.51 -11.26
C PRO A 60 0.00 13.59 -10.26
N PHE A 61 0.64 13.31 -9.14
CA PHE A 61 0.11 12.40 -8.12
C PHE A 61 -1.18 12.91 -7.47
N ASP A 62 -1.32 14.21 -7.30
CA ASP A 62 -2.56 14.81 -6.79
C ASP A 62 -3.73 14.67 -7.79
N VAL A 63 -3.45 14.71 -9.09
CA VAL A 63 -4.45 14.45 -10.14
C VAL A 63 -4.88 12.98 -10.11
N ILE A 64 -3.93 12.06 -9.95
CA ILE A 64 -4.24 10.63 -9.82
C ILE A 64 -5.11 10.40 -8.57
N ALA A 65 -4.75 11.00 -7.44
CA ALA A 65 -5.48 10.85 -6.19
C ALA A 65 -6.93 11.33 -6.25
N ARG A 66 -7.23 12.33 -7.09
CA ARG A 66 -8.58 12.91 -7.24
C ARG A 66 -9.43 12.28 -8.34
N GLN A 67 -8.95 11.26 -9.02
CA GLN A 67 -9.74 10.57 -10.04
C GLN A 67 -10.97 9.88 -9.43
N LEU A 68 -12.08 9.91 -10.15
CA LEU A 68 -13.28 9.17 -9.77
C LEU A 68 -12.97 7.68 -9.65
N GLY A 69 -13.37 7.07 -8.53
CA GLY A 69 -13.11 5.67 -8.28
C GLY A 69 -11.67 5.36 -7.87
N PHE A 70 -10.88 6.37 -7.43
CA PHE A 70 -9.54 6.13 -6.90
C PHE A 70 -9.55 5.01 -5.84
N ASN A 71 -8.67 4.05 -6.00
CA ASN A 71 -8.48 2.93 -5.08
C ASN A 71 -6.98 2.65 -4.93
N ALA A 72 -6.46 2.81 -3.70
CA ALA A 72 -5.04 2.66 -3.43
C ALA A 72 -4.52 1.23 -3.65
N GLU A 73 -5.32 0.21 -3.36
CA GLU A 73 -4.93 -1.19 -3.59
C GLU A 73 -4.80 -1.48 -5.09
N MET A 74 -5.76 -1.04 -5.89
CA MET A 74 -5.70 -1.17 -7.34
C MET A 74 -4.52 -0.38 -7.91
N LEU A 75 -4.26 0.82 -7.40
CA LEU A 75 -3.11 1.63 -7.82
C LEU A 75 -1.79 0.93 -7.51
N ALA A 76 -1.64 0.34 -6.33
CA ALA A 76 -0.45 -0.44 -5.97
C ALA A 76 -0.22 -1.59 -6.96
N TYR A 77 -1.27 -2.28 -7.35
CA TYR A 77 -1.20 -3.33 -8.38
C TYR A 77 -0.74 -2.78 -9.74
N LEU A 78 -1.28 -1.63 -10.16
CA LEU A 78 -0.90 -0.98 -11.43
C LEU A 78 0.54 -0.48 -11.42
N ILE A 79 1.06 -0.02 -10.28
CA ILE A 79 2.46 0.40 -10.12
C ILE A 79 3.42 -0.79 -10.28
N LEU A 80 3.00 -1.99 -9.89
CA LEU A 80 3.79 -3.23 -10.05
C LEU A 80 3.83 -3.73 -11.50
N ALA A 81 2.87 -3.35 -12.34
CA ALA A 81 2.88 -3.69 -13.75
C ALA A 81 4.06 -2.98 -14.44
N PRO A 82 4.55 -3.50 -15.59
CA PRO A 82 5.58 -2.83 -16.36
C PRO A 82 5.20 -1.38 -16.65
N HIS A 83 5.89 -0.44 -16.01
CA HIS A 83 5.59 0.97 -16.12
C HIS A 83 6.33 1.57 -17.31
N PRO A 84 5.66 2.30 -18.24
CA PRO A 84 6.33 2.86 -19.41
C PRO A 84 7.55 3.70 -19.02
N ARG A 85 8.68 3.48 -19.67
CA ARG A 85 9.92 4.23 -19.49
C ARG A 85 10.57 4.15 -18.10
N MET A 86 10.13 3.21 -17.27
CA MET A 86 10.75 2.99 -15.96
C MET A 86 11.45 1.63 -15.93
N ASN A 87 12.77 1.66 -15.80
CA ASN A 87 13.56 0.46 -15.52
C ASN A 87 13.74 0.35 -14.01
N MET A 88 12.63 0.11 -13.31
CA MET A 88 12.66 -0.02 -11.86
C MET A 88 11.76 -1.16 -11.40
N THR A 89 12.27 -1.92 -10.44
CA THR A 89 11.52 -2.97 -9.77
C THR A 89 11.12 -2.47 -8.38
N LEU A 90 9.83 -2.53 -8.08
CA LEU A 90 9.29 -2.28 -6.75
C LEU A 90 8.84 -3.61 -6.14
N THR A 91 9.02 -3.73 -4.84
CA THR A 91 8.34 -4.77 -4.08
C THR A 91 6.85 -4.40 -3.92
N ARG A 92 6.02 -5.39 -3.59
CA ARG A 92 4.60 -5.14 -3.31
C ARG A 92 4.41 -4.13 -2.17
N ALA A 93 5.17 -4.26 -1.09
CA ALA A 93 5.09 -3.34 0.04
C ALA A 93 5.47 -1.90 -0.37
N GLU A 94 6.51 -1.71 -1.18
CA GLU A 94 6.88 -0.38 -1.68
C GLU A 94 5.79 0.22 -2.57
N ALA A 95 5.14 -0.58 -3.40
CA ALA A 95 4.03 -0.12 -4.24
C ALA A 95 2.80 0.26 -3.40
N GLU A 96 2.48 -0.52 -2.37
CA GLU A 96 1.41 -0.23 -1.39
C GLU A 96 1.70 1.07 -0.62
N ASP A 97 2.93 1.29 -0.19
CA ASP A 97 3.36 2.51 0.49
C ASP A 97 3.23 3.75 -0.42
N ILE A 98 3.67 3.65 -1.68
CA ILE A 98 3.51 4.73 -2.66
C ILE A 98 2.04 5.03 -2.91
N ALA A 99 1.20 4.02 -3.09
CA ALA A 99 -0.24 4.20 -3.30
C ALA A 99 -0.92 4.83 -2.08
N ALA A 100 -0.52 4.44 -0.87
CA ALA A 100 -0.99 5.07 0.37
C ALA A 100 -0.59 6.54 0.45
N TYR A 101 0.62 6.89 0.04
CA TYR A 101 1.05 8.29 -0.05
C TYR A 101 0.20 9.07 -1.05
N ILE A 102 -0.01 8.54 -2.25
CA ILE A 102 -0.84 9.19 -3.28
C ILE A 102 -2.24 9.46 -2.72
N ALA A 103 -2.84 8.52 -2.00
CA ALA A 103 -4.15 8.68 -1.37
C ALA A 103 -4.21 9.92 -0.44
N THR A 104 -3.11 10.29 0.20
CA THR A 104 -3.04 11.48 1.06
C THR A 104 -3.15 12.80 0.29
N LEU A 105 -2.96 12.80 -1.02
CA LEU A 105 -2.96 13.99 -1.87
C LEU A 105 -4.35 14.34 -2.43
N ALA A 106 -5.37 13.56 -2.11
CA ALA A 106 -6.76 13.76 -2.59
C ALA A 106 -7.47 14.99 -2.02
N LYS A 107 -6.84 15.76 -1.15
CA LYS A 107 -7.41 16.95 -0.46
C LYS A 107 -7.62 18.12 -1.40
#